data_20246f6cc20fc7a3169558efaa172d42
#
_entry.id   20246f6cc20fc7a3169558efaa172d42
#
_cell.length_a   1.000
_cell.length_b   1.000
_cell.length_c   1.000
_cell.angle_alpha   90.00
_cell.angle_beta   90.00
_cell.angle_gamma   90.00
#
_symmetry.space_group_name_H-M   'P 1'
#
loop_
_entity.id
_entity.type
_entity.pdbx_description
1 polymer ?
#
loop_
_entity_poly.entity_id
_entity_poly.type
_entity_poly.pdbx_seq_one_letter_code
_entity_poly.pdbx_strand_id
1 'polypeptide(L)'
;MTERQQAILVAIIEQYAEIAAPVGSVTLAKLFGVSSATIRSEMAKLEEMGFIEAPHTSAGRIPTDKGYRFYVNGITAAQMTELPSGIDSSTKAIEAHVNSNVDTSDKAIRRAVDGLVEMTGNFGFASFGSSLYMNGMTQLFSQPEFGDGDHVQAVAKLIDNIEPWLREAAPDEPLNVFIGSENPIGKSSGATLIISKFKSSS
;
A
#
# COMPACT_ATOMS: atom_id res chain seq x y z
N MET A 1 12.48 18.03 -8.95
CA MET A 1 11.03 18.23 -8.78
C MET A 1 10.78 19.45 -7.94
N THR A 2 9.87 20.36 -8.34
CA THR A 2 9.51 21.57 -7.57
C THR A 2 8.50 21.22 -6.47
N GLU A 3 8.33 22.08 -5.45
CA GLU A 3 7.32 21.90 -4.38
C GLU A 3 5.90 21.74 -4.97
N ARG A 4 5.57 22.51 -6.00
CA ARG A 4 4.28 22.38 -6.70
C ARG A 4 4.11 21.02 -7.37
N GLN A 5 5.14 20.50 -8.00
CA GLN A 5 5.12 19.16 -8.62
C GLN A 5 4.97 18.06 -7.57
N GLN A 6 5.64 18.20 -6.42
CA GLN A 6 5.47 17.28 -5.31
C GLN A 6 4.04 17.28 -4.79
N ALA A 7 3.47 18.45 -4.55
CA ALA A 7 2.09 18.59 -4.09
C ALA A 7 1.07 18.00 -5.10
N ILE A 8 1.29 18.22 -6.40
CA ILE A 8 0.45 17.64 -7.46
C ILE A 8 0.58 16.10 -7.49
N LEU A 9 1.79 15.56 -7.35
CA LEU A 9 2.02 14.11 -7.30
C LEU A 9 1.31 13.49 -6.10
N VAL A 10 1.46 14.08 -4.91
CA VAL A 10 0.76 13.64 -3.69
C VAL A 10 -0.75 13.63 -3.91
N ALA A 11 -1.32 14.72 -4.42
CA ALA A 11 -2.75 14.80 -4.69
C ALA A 11 -3.24 13.76 -5.73
N ILE A 12 -2.43 13.44 -6.75
CA ILE A 12 -2.74 12.38 -7.72
C ILE A 12 -2.78 11.01 -7.01
N ILE A 13 -1.80 10.72 -6.17
CA ILE A 13 -1.71 9.44 -5.46
C ILE A 13 -2.89 9.27 -4.50
N GLU A 14 -3.20 10.29 -3.69
CA GLU A 14 -4.31 10.25 -2.73
C GLU A 14 -5.66 10.08 -3.42
N GLN A 15 -5.91 10.86 -4.48
CA GLN A 15 -7.16 10.73 -5.24
C GLN A 15 -7.26 9.37 -5.95
N TYR A 16 -6.17 8.86 -6.50
CA TYR A 16 -6.17 7.55 -7.14
C TYR A 16 -6.42 6.43 -6.14
N ALA A 17 -5.81 6.50 -4.96
CA ALA A 17 -6.02 5.53 -3.89
C ALA A 17 -7.48 5.51 -3.37
N GLU A 18 -8.16 6.67 -3.41
CA GLU A 18 -9.55 6.80 -2.96
C GLU A 18 -10.58 6.30 -4.00
N ILE A 19 -10.35 6.59 -5.29
CA ILE A 19 -11.35 6.38 -6.35
C ILE A 19 -10.96 5.25 -7.32
N ALA A 20 -9.73 4.74 -7.31
CA ALA A 20 -9.19 3.76 -8.26
C ALA A 20 -9.42 4.15 -9.74
N ALA A 21 -9.39 5.45 -10.05
CA ALA A 21 -9.64 5.97 -11.39
C ALA A 21 -8.61 7.06 -11.76
N PRO A 22 -8.21 7.16 -13.06
CA PRO A 22 -7.22 8.13 -13.50
C PRO A 22 -7.60 9.57 -13.16
N VAL A 23 -6.67 10.32 -12.59
CA VAL A 23 -6.89 11.68 -12.08
C VAL A 23 -6.77 12.71 -13.20
N GLY A 24 -7.81 13.51 -13.40
CA GLY A 24 -7.89 14.51 -14.45
C GLY A 24 -7.34 15.88 -14.02
N SER A 25 -6.76 16.63 -14.98
CA SER A 25 -6.22 17.97 -14.73
C SER A 25 -7.28 18.99 -14.26
N VAL A 26 -8.55 18.80 -14.58
CA VAL A 26 -9.64 19.70 -14.17
C VAL A 26 -9.91 19.59 -12.67
N THR A 27 -9.87 18.38 -12.12
CA THR A 27 -10.04 18.12 -10.68
C THR A 27 -8.91 18.77 -9.88
N LEU A 28 -7.67 18.55 -10.31
CA LEU A 28 -6.50 19.16 -9.68
C LEU A 28 -6.47 20.70 -9.83
N ALA A 29 -6.92 21.23 -10.96
CA ALA A 29 -7.00 22.67 -11.17
C ALA A 29 -7.90 23.37 -10.12
N LYS A 30 -9.02 22.72 -9.78
CA LYS A 30 -9.91 23.20 -8.70
C LYS A 30 -9.25 23.14 -7.33
N LEU A 31 -8.56 22.03 -7.04
CA LEU A 31 -7.86 21.83 -5.77
C LEU A 31 -6.75 22.86 -5.54
N PHE A 32 -5.96 23.13 -6.59
CA PHE A 32 -4.81 24.04 -6.50
C PHE A 32 -5.12 25.50 -6.83
N GLY A 33 -6.33 25.84 -7.24
CA GLY A 33 -6.73 27.22 -7.60
C GLY A 33 -5.99 27.78 -8.82
N VAL A 34 -5.60 26.93 -9.78
CA VAL A 34 -4.86 27.30 -10.99
C VAL A 34 -5.58 26.81 -12.25
N SER A 35 -5.13 27.23 -13.44
CA SER A 35 -5.72 26.77 -14.70
C SER A 35 -5.43 25.28 -14.97
N SER A 36 -6.35 24.59 -15.65
CA SER A 36 -6.13 23.21 -16.07
C SER A 36 -4.96 23.08 -17.06
N ALA A 37 -4.63 24.14 -17.79
CA ALA A 37 -3.46 24.19 -18.67
C ALA A 37 -2.15 24.17 -17.84
N THR A 38 -2.10 24.91 -16.73
CA THR A 38 -0.96 24.87 -15.79
C THR A 38 -0.79 23.47 -15.23
N ILE A 39 -1.86 22.85 -14.75
CA ILE A 39 -1.80 21.47 -14.22
C ILE A 39 -1.32 20.49 -15.28
N ARG A 40 -1.83 20.55 -16.52
CA ARG A 40 -1.37 19.67 -17.61
C ARG A 40 0.14 19.81 -17.88
N SER A 41 0.66 21.05 -17.83
CA SER A 41 2.10 21.29 -17.99
C SER A 41 2.92 20.64 -16.88
N GLU A 42 2.46 20.71 -15.63
CA GLU A 42 3.15 20.07 -14.51
C GLU A 42 3.00 18.54 -14.54
N MET A 43 1.81 18.02 -14.90
CA MET A 43 1.59 16.59 -15.12
C MET A 43 2.49 16.03 -16.23
N ALA A 44 2.67 16.75 -17.35
CA ALA A 44 3.57 16.33 -18.42
C ALA A 44 5.02 16.19 -17.94
N LYS A 45 5.49 17.11 -17.10
CA LYS A 45 6.83 17.01 -16.48
C LYS A 45 6.95 15.83 -15.50
N LEU A 46 5.92 15.58 -14.70
CA LEU A 46 5.88 14.43 -13.79
C LEU A 46 5.87 13.10 -14.57
N GLU A 47 5.18 13.07 -15.69
CA GLU A 47 5.15 11.93 -16.62
C GLU A 47 6.52 11.72 -17.28
N GLU A 48 7.16 12.77 -17.79
CA GLU A 48 8.52 12.73 -18.32
C GLU A 48 9.55 12.23 -17.28
N MET A 49 9.36 12.62 -16.03
CA MET A 49 10.17 12.12 -14.91
C MET A 49 9.79 10.70 -14.47
N GLY A 50 8.73 10.10 -15.02
CA GLY A 50 8.27 8.74 -14.75
C GLY A 50 7.57 8.56 -13.40
N PHE A 51 7.02 9.60 -12.78
CA PHE A 51 6.26 9.49 -11.52
C PHE A 51 4.78 9.17 -11.72
N ILE A 52 4.24 9.53 -12.88
CA ILE A 52 2.87 9.24 -13.29
C ILE A 52 2.86 8.78 -14.75
N GLU A 53 1.78 8.15 -15.16
CA GLU A 53 1.59 7.71 -16.55
C GLU A 53 0.13 7.85 -17.00
N ALA A 54 -0.08 7.81 -18.33
CA ALA A 54 -1.41 7.80 -18.93
C ALA A 54 -1.78 6.35 -19.27
N PRO A 55 -2.81 5.73 -18.67
CA PRO A 55 -3.25 4.40 -19.07
C PRO A 55 -3.79 4.38 -20.50
N HIS A 56 -4.35 5.51 -20.99
CA HIS A 56 -4.84 5.69 -22.37
C HIS A 56 -4.64 7.14 -22.80
N THR A 57 -4.61 7.40 -24.11
CA THR A 57 -4.33 8.71 -24.73
C THR A 57 -5.23 9.85 -24.23
N SER A 58 -6.48 9.57 -23.88
CA SER A 58 -7.45 10.57 -23.39
C SER A 58 -7.77 10.45 -21.89
N ALA A 59 -7.11 9.55 -21.19
CA ALA A 59 -7.31 9.35 -19.75
C ALA A 59 -6.59 10.45 -18.95
N GLY A 60 -6.97 10.55 -17.64
CA GLY A 60 -6.17 11.25 -16.64
C GLY A 60 -4.79 10.59 -16.46
N ARG A 61 -4.20 10.77 -15.31
CA ARG A 61 -2.92 10.14 -14.96
C ARG A 61 -3.09 9.24 -13.75
N ILE A 62 -2.31 8.17 -13.72
CA ILE A 62 -2.19 7.25 -12.60
C ILE A 62 -0.76 7.29 -12.06
N PRO A 63 -0.52 7.01 -10.78
CA PRO A 63 0.83 6.88 -10.23
C PRO A 63 1.55 5.66 -10.79
N THR A 64 2.87 5.78 -10.99
CA THR A 64 3.76 4.64 -11.22
C THR A 64 4.31 4.11 -9.90
N ASP A 65 5.00 2.96 -9.91
CA ASP A 65 5.76 2.44 -8.75
C ASP A 65 6.72 3.49 -8.20
N LYS A 66 7.38 4.24 -9.08
CA LYS A 66 8.28 5.34 -8.71
C LYS A 66 7.53 6.49 -8.02
N GLY A 67 6.32 6.80 -8.46
CA GLY A 67 5.46 7.79 -7.82
C GLY A 67 5.09 7.36 -6.40
N TYR A 68 4.61 6.14 -6.24
CA TYR A 68 4.31 5.58 -4.93
C TYR A 68 5.53 5.50 -4.02
N ARG A 69 6.70 5.11 -4.54
CA ARG A 69 7.95 5.07 -3.76
C ARG A 69 8.33 6.46 -3.23
N PHE A 70 8.18 7.49 -4.06
CA PHE A 70 8.39 8.87 -3.63
C PHE A 70 7.44 9.26 -2.49
N TYR A 71 6.16 8.93 -2.62
CA TYR A 71 5.13 9.21 -1.62
C TYR A 71 5.43 8.50 -0.29
N VAL A 72 5.69 7.19 -0.32
CA VAL A 72 6.00 6.39 0.87
C VAL A 72 7.25 6.90 1.59
N ASN A 73 8.31 7.24 0.85
CA ASN A 73 9.52 7.80 1.44
C ASN A 73 9.26 9.17 2.12
N GLY A 74 8.37 9.99 1.55
CA GLY A 74 7.94 11.26 2.13
C GLY A 74 7.15 11.07 3.44
N ILE A 75 6.26 10.11 3.49
CA ILE A 75 5.51 9.74 4.70
C ILE A 75 6.47 9.27 5.79
N THR A 76 7.37 8.35 5.48
CA THR A 76 8.29 7.78 6.47
C THR A 76 9.18 8.85 7.10
N ALA A 77 9.60 9.86 6.33
CA ALA A 77 10.42 10.96 6.83
C ALA A 77 9.63 11.95 7.71
N ALA A 78 8.37 12.26 7.36
CA ALA A 78 7.55 13.27 8.03
C ALA A 78 6.78 12.70 9.24
N GLN A 79 6.34 11.48 9.20
CA GLN A 79 5.40 10.88 10.18
C GLN A 79 6.06 10.05 11.28
N MET A 80 7.35 9.76 11.20
CA MET A 80 8.08 9.23 12.36
C MET A 80 8.10 10.25 13.53
N THR A 81 7.69 11.49 13.30
CA THR A 81 7.65 12.56 14.29
C THR A 81 6.26 12.82 14.87
N GLU A 82 5.17 12.50 14.13
CA GLU A 82 3.79 12.71 14.62
C GLU A 82 2.86 11.66 14.00
N LEU A 83 2.46 10.65 14.79
CA LEU A 83 1.40 9.72 14.40
C LEU A 83 0.08 10.51 14.25
N PRO A 84 -0.67 10.35 13.13
CA PRO A 84 -2.00 10.95 13.00
C PRO A 84 -2.90 10.56 14.17
N SER A 85 -3.67 11.51 14.69
CA SER A 85 -4.50 11.36 15.90
C SER A 85 -5.53 10.23 15.87
N GLY A 86 -5.79 9.63 14.70
CA GLY A 86 -6.66 8.46 14.53
C GLY A 86 -5.95 7.11 14.71
N ILE A 87 -4.63 7.05 14.48
CA ILE A 87 -3.86 5.81 14.58
C ILE A 87 -3.74 5.34 16.05
N ASP A 88 -3.68 6.28 16.99
CA ASP A 88 -3.56 5.97 18.42
C ASP A 88 -4.78 5.18 18.95
N SER A 89 -5.99 5.51 18.49
CA SER A 89 -7.21 4.77 18.84
C SER A 89 -7.24 3.38 18.19
N SER A 90 -6.76 3.26 16.97
CA SER A 90 -6.72 2.00 16.23
C SER A 90 -5.62 1.08 16.75
N THR A 91 -4.45 1.62 17.08
CA THR A 91 -3.36 0.86 17.75
C THR A 91 -3.82 0.36 19.12
N LYS A 92 -4.48 1.20 19.92
CA LYS A 92 -5.06 0.80 21.22
C LYS A 92 -6.17 -0.26 21.05
N ALA A 93 -6.97 -0.20 19.99
CA ALA A 93 -7.96 -1.22 19.71
C ALA A 93 -7.31 -2.57 19.37
N ILE A 94 -6.24 -2.58 18.55
CA ILE A 94 -5.47 -3.79 18.26
C ILE A 94 -4.80 -4.31 19.54
N GLU A 95 -4.14 -3.45 20.32
CA GLU A 95 -3.52 -3.83 21.59
C GLU A 95 -4.53 -4.42 22.58
N ALA A 96 -5.71 -3.81 22.73
CA ALA A 96 -6.79 -4.33 23.55
C ALA A 96 -7.30 -5.69 23.05
N HIS A 97 -7.39 -5.85 21.71
CA HIS A 97 -7.81 -7.10 21.08
C HIS A 97 -6.77 -8.21 21.26
N VAL A 98 -5.49 -7.89 21.12
CA VAL A 98 -4.37 -8.80 21.33
C VAL A 98 -4.25 -9.19 22.81
N ASN A 99 -4.37 -8.23 23.72
CA ASN A 99 -4.19 -8.44 25.18
C ASN A 99 -5.38 -9.09 25.88
N SER A 100 -6.55 -9.20 25.24
CA SER A 100 -7.75 -9.81 25.83
C SER A 100 -7.61 -11.35 25.93
N ASN A 101 -7.17 -11.87 27.10
CA ASN A 101 -7.16 -13.30 27.46
C ASN A 101 -6.50 -14.23 26.43
N VAL A 102 -5.23 -14.01 26.11
CA VAL A 102 -4.51 -14.85 25.16
C VAL A 102 -3.67 -15.89 25.89
N ASP A 103 -4.13 -17.14 25.90
CA ASP A 103 -3.41 -18.28 26.47
C ASP A 103 -2.19 -18.73 25.63
N THR A 104 -2.07 -18.24 24.39
CA THR A 104 -0.98 -18.63 23.46
C THR A 104 -0.62 -17.51 22.49
N SER A 105 0.68 -17.39 22.18
CA SER A 105 1.21 -16.43 21.18
C SER A 105 0.53 -16.57 19.81
N ASP A 106 0.14 -17.78 19.42
CA ASP A 106 -0.54 -18.07 18.15
C ASP A 106 -1.90 -17.35 18.04
N LYS A 107 -2.69 -17.35 19.11
CA LYS A 107 -3.98 -16.63 19.14
C LYS A 107 -3.80 -15.11 19.07
N ALA A 108 -2.77 -14.58 19.74
CA ALA A 108 -2.45 -13.15 19.68
C ALA A 108 -2.11 -12.70 18.26
N ILE A 109 -1.29 -13.47 17.56
CA ILE A 109 -0.89 -13.19 16.17
C ILE A 109 -2.09 -13.23 15.22
N ARG A 110 -2.95 -14.25 15.34
CA ARG A 110 -4.18 -14.34 14.54
C ARG A 110 -5.07 -13.12 14.73
N ARG A 111 -5.30 -12.71 15.99
CA ARG A 111 -6.09 -11.52 16.31
C ARG A 111 -5.46 -10.23 15.78
N ALA A 112 -4.12 -10.12 15.81
CA ALA A 112 -3.43 -8.97 15.24
C ALA A 112 -3.64 -8.89 13.72
N VAL A 113 -3.55 -10.02 13.01
CA VAL A 113 -3.84 -10.08 11.56
C VAL A 113 -5.30 -9.74 11.29
N ASP A 114 -6.25 -10.30 12.06
CA ASP A 114 -7.67 -10.01 11.89
C ASP A 114 -7.97 -8.51 12.09
N GLY A 115 -7.40 -7.91 13.14
CA GLY A 115 -7.54 -6.46 13.38
C GLY A 115 -6.93 -5.59 12.27
N LEU A 116 -5.77 -5.97 11.74
CA LEU A 116 -5.17 -5.28 10.60
C LEU A 116 -6.04 -5.37 9.35
N VAL A 117 -6.58 -6.56 9.05
CA VAL A 117 -7.49 -6.77 7.91
C VAL A 117 -8.76 -5.95 8.07
N GLU A 118 -9.35 -5.93 9.26
CA GLU A 118 -10.56 -5.13 9.55
C GLU A 118 -10.31 -3.62 9.39
N MET A 119 -9.15 -3.14 9.86
CA MET A 119 -8.79 -1.72 9.78
C MET A 119 -8.46 -1.25 8.37
N THR A 120 -7.73 -2.07 7.62
CA THR A 120 -7.16 -1.66 6.33
C THR A 120 -8.03 -2.06 5.15
N GLY A 121 -8.92 -3.04 5.31
CA GLY A 121 -9.65 -3.64 4.20
C GLY A 121 -8.75 -4.42 3.22
N ASN A 122 -7.52 -4.76 3.63
CA ASN A 122 -6.55 -5.44 2.80
C ASN A 122 -6.37 -6.91 3.22
N PHE A 123 -5.62 -7.67 2.44
CA PHE A 123 -5.17 -9.01 2.78
C PHE A 123 -4.04 -8.95 3.79
N GLY A 124 -4.15 -9.73 4.86
CA GLY A 124 -3.16 -9.81 5.94
C GLY A 124 -2.64 -11.22 6.15
N PHE A 125 -1.37 -11.33 6.52
CA PHE A 125 -0.76 -12.61 6.89
C PHE A 125 0.29 -12.43 7.97
N ALA A 126 0.54 -13.51 8.72
CA ALA A 126 1.66 -13.60 9.66
C ALA A 126 2.24 -15.01 9.67
N SER A 127 3.58 -15.09 9.73
CA SER A 127 4.32 -16.34 9.92
C SER A 127 4.93 -16.39 11.31
N PHE A 128 4.69 -17.49 12.01
CA PHE A 128 5.23 -17.75 13.35
C PHE A 128 5.64 -19.21 13.47
N GLY A 129 6.90 -19.47 13.74
CA GLY A 129 7.45 -20.83 13.74
C GLY A 129 7.27 -21.50 12.37
N SER A 130 6.55 -22.62 12.35
CA SER A 130 6.21 -23.34 11.11
C SER A 130 4.80 -23.02 10.58
N SER A 131 4.06 -22.12 11.23
CA SER A 131 2.68 -21.81 10.89
C SER A 131 2.60 -20.51 10.10
N LEU A 132 1.75 -20.49 9.06
CA LEU A 132 1.36 -19.30 8.32
C LEU A 132 -0.14 -19.09 8.56
N TYR A 133 -0.52 -17.90 9.04
CA TYR A 133 -1.91 -17.47 9.15
C TYR A 133 -2.20 -16.39 8.14
N MET A 134 -3.33 -16.50 7.45
CA MET A 134 -3.77 -15.54 6.42
C MET A 134 -5.25 -15.21 6.61
N ASN A 135 -5.62 -13.96 6.37
CA ASN A 135 -7.01 -13.49 6.37
C ASN A 135 -7.19 -12.35 5.34
N GLY A 136 -8.43 -12.07 4.96
CA GLY A 136 -8.77 -10.96 4.06
C GLY A 136 -8.74 -11.30 2.56
N MET A 137 -8.80 -12.58 2.18
CA MET A 137 -8.87 -12.99 0.75
C MET A 137 -10.07 -12.38 0.03
N THR A 138 -11.22 -12.30 0.70
CA THR A 138 -12.42 -11.70 0.11
C THR A 138 -12.21 -10.21 -0.14
N GLN A 139 -11.60 -9.49 0.80
CA GLN A 139 -11.26 -8.08 0.67
C GLN A 139 -10.30 -7.85 -0.49
N LEU A 140 -9.25 -8.67 -0.59
CA LEU A 140 -8.28 -8.61 -1.68
C LEU A 140 -8.97 -8.73 -3.05
N PHE A 141 -9.73 -9.79 -3.27
CA PHE A 141 -10.36 -10.05 -4.57
C PHE A 141 -11.61 -9.20 -4.83
N SER A 142 -12.07 -8.41 -3.87
CA SER A 142 -13.14 -7.41 -4.07
C SER A 142 -12.63 -6.06 -4.56
N GLN A 143 -11.31 -5.86 -4.63
CA GLN A 143 -10.73 -4.62 -5.13
C GLN A 143 -11.02 -4.45 -6.64
N PRO A 144 -11.22 -3.22 -7.12
CA PRO A 144 -11.58 -2.95 -8.52
C PRO A 144 -10.60 -3.52 -9.55
N GLU A 145 -9.33 -3.63 -9.18
CA GLU A 145 -8.23 -4.14 -10.02
C GLU A 145 -8.39 -5.62 -10.39
N PHE A 146 -9.16 -6.37 -9.60
CA PHE A 146 -9.41 -7.81 -9.83
C PHE A 146 -10.59 -8.10 -10.76
N GLY A 147 -11.15 -7.09 -11.42
CA GLY A 147 -12.10 -7.29 -12.53
C GLY A 147 -11.50 -8.00 -13.74
N ASP A 148 -10.16 -8.10 -13.82
CA ASP A 148 -9.42 -8.78 -14.89
C ASP A 148 -8.77 -10.07 -14.34
N GLY A 149 -8.99 -11.20 -15.06
CA GLY A 149 -8.52 -12.53 -14.66
C GLY A 149 -6.99 -12.67 -14.57
N ASP A 150 -6.23 -11.88 -15.34
CA ASP A 150 -4.77 -11.92 -15.33
C ASP A 150 -4.19 -11.45 -13.99
N HIS A 151 -4.78 -10.42 -13.38
CA HIS A 151 -4.41 -9.94 -12.04
C HIS A 151 -4.71 -10.98 -10.96
N VAL A 152 -5.84 -11.65 -11.04
CA VAL A 152 -6.21 -12.73 -10.10
C VAL A 152 -5.16 -13.85 -10.11
N GLN A 153 -4.72 -14.29 -11.30
CA GLN A 153 -3.71 -15.34 -11.42
C GLN A 153 -2.34 -14.89 -10.88
N ALA A 154 -1.94 -13.65 -11.16
CA ALA A 154 -0.65 -13.12 -10.71
C ALA A 154 -0.60 -13.01 -9.17
N VAL A 155 -1.69 -12.55 -8.54
CA VAL A 155 -1.77 -12.47 -7.08
C VAL A 155 -1.91 -13.85 -6.43
N ALA A 156 -2.62 -14.79 -7.01
CA ALA A 156 -2.66 -16.16 -6.50
C ALA A 156 -1.26 -16.79 -6.46
N LYS A 157 -0.46 -16.62 -7.52
CA LYS A 157 0.95 -17.04 -7.54
C LYS A 157 1.81 -16.34 -6.48
N LEU A 158 1.55 -15.05 -6.21
CA LEU A 158 2.23 -14.33 -5.14
C LEU A 158 1.93 -14.99 -3.80
N ILE A 159 0.66 -15.24 -3.51
CA ILE A 159 0.22 -15.85 -2.24
C ILE A 159 0.85 -17.24 -2.06
N ASP A 160 0.91 -18.07 -3.09
CA ASP A 160 1.55 -19.39 -3.05
C ASP A 160 3.06 -19.30 -2.72
N ASN A 161 3.72 -18.18 -3.05
CA ASN A 161 5.14 -17.97 -2.81
C ASN A 161 5.47 -17.22 -1.51
N ILE A 162 4.47 -16.71 -0.76
CA ILE A 162 4.71 -15.96 0.49
C ILE A 162 5.46 -16.82 1.51
N GLU A 163 4.98 -18.02 1.80
CA GLU A 163 5.57 -18.86 2.84
C GLU A 163 6.99 -19.33 2.51
N PRO A 164 7.28 -19.89 1.30
CA PRO A 164 8.64 -20.21 0.90
C PRO A 164 9.59 -19.03 1.00
N TRP A 165 9.17 -17.87 0.51
CA TRP A 165 10.00 -16.67 0.52
C TRP A 165 10.30 -16.16 1.94
N LEU A 166 9.31 -16.15 2.85
CA LEU A 166 9.52 -15.73 4.24
C LEU A 166 10.52 -16.64 4.98
N ARG A 167 10.59 -17.91 4.60
CA ARG A 167 11.55 -18.85 5.18
C ARG A 167 12.98 -18.63 4.67
N GLU A 168 13.15 -18.26 3.40
CA GLU A 168 14.45 -18.15 2.74
C GLU A 168 15.06 -16.75 2.86
N ALA A 169 14.24 -15.72 2.74
CA ALA A 169 14.66 -14.33 2.64
C ALA A 169 13.95 -13.48 3.68
N ALA A 170 14.22 -13.73 4.98
CA ALA A 170 13.70 -12.87 6.02
C ALA A 170 14.13 -11.42 5.78
N PRO A 171 13.20 -10.45 5.64
CA PRO A 171 13.55 -9.05 5.40
C PRO A 171 14.49 -8.53 6.49
N ASP A 172 15.52 -7.78 6.12
CA ASP A 172 16.55 -7.33 7.06
C ASP A 172 16.08 -6.18 7.95
N GLU A 173 15.23 -5.30 7.39
CA GLU A 173 14.72 -4.12 8.09
C GLU A 173 13.49 -4.44 8.97
N PRO A 174 13.28 -3.68 10.06
CA PRO A 174 12.08 -3.83 10.91
C PRO A 174 10.77 -3.66 10.15
N LEU A 175 10.74 -2.76 9.15
CA LEU A 175 9.63 -2.52 8.25
C LEU A 175 10.13 -2.46 6.80
N ASN A 176 9.57 -3.28 5.95
CA ASN A 176 9.88 -3.31 4.52
C ASN A 176 8.60 -3.05 3.72
N VAL A 177 8.70 -2.18 2.71
CA VAL A 177 7.63 -1.86 1.77
C VAL A 177 8.15 -2.13 0.36
N PHE A 178 7.56 -3.08 -0.34
CA PHE A 178 7.87 -3.44 -1.72
C PHE A 178 6.70 -3.06 -2.60
N ILE A 179 6.88 -2.08 -3.49
CA ILE A 179 5.82 -1.50 -4.32
C ILE A 179 5.88 -2.11 -5.72
N GLY A 180 4.78 -2.70 -6.17
CA GLY A 180 4.64 -3.20 -7.53
C GLY A 180 5.82 -4.06 -8.00
N SER A 181 6.60 -3.56 -8.93
CA SER A 181 7.77 -4.24 -9.52
C SER A 181 8.95 -4.47 -8.55
N GLU A 182 8.97 -3.81 -7.40
CA GLU A 182 9.95 -4.05 -6.33
C GLU A 182 9.65 -5.35 -5.57
N ASN A 183 8.42 -5.87 -5.66
CA ASN A 183 7.99 -7.06 -4.94
C ASN A 183 8.80 -8.28 -5.36
N PRO A 184 9.57 -8.92 -4.46
CA PRO A 184 10.50 -9.99 -4.80
C PRO A 184 9.82 -11.27 -5.27
N ILE A 185 8.56 -11.49 -4.89
CA ILE A 185 7.81 -12.73 -5.18
C ILE A 185 6.63 -12.54 -6.14
N GLY A 186 6.29 -11.32 -6.49
CA GLY A 186 5.10 -11.03 -7.29
C GLY A 186 5.24 -9.79 -8.15
N LYS A 187 6.37 -9.60 -8.85
CA LYS A 187 6.62 -8.42 -9.71
C LYS A 187 5.53 -8.13 -10.73
N SER A 188 4.91 -9.18 -11.28
CA SER A 188 3.85 -9.07 -12.27
C SER A 188 2.45 -8.85 -11.66
N SER A 189 2.31 -8.92 -10.35
CA SER A 189 1.02 -8.77 -9.69
C SER A 189 0.58 -7.31 -9.53
N GLY A 190 1.51 -6.35 -9.64
CA GLY A 190 1.28 -4.95 -9.28
C GLY A 190 1.03 -4.72 -7.78
N ALA A 191 1.01 -5.78 -6.97
CA ALA A 191 0.68 -5.70 -5.57
C ALA A 191 1.82 -5.09 -4.74
N THR A 192 1.49 -4.26 -3.78
CA THR A 192 2.41 -3.77 -2.74
C THR A 192 2.44 -4.77 -1.59
N LEU A 193 3.64 -5.09 -1.12
CA LEU A 193 3.88 -5.97 0.01
C LEU A 193 4.52 -5.17 1.15
N ILE A 194 3.85 -5.14 2.31
CA ILE A 194 4.34 -4.47 3.52
C ILE A 194 4.61 -5.56 4.56
N ILE A 195 5.86 -5.63 5.03
CA ILE A 195 6.30 -6.67 5.97
C ILE A 195 7.00 -6.03 7.16
N SER A 196 6.58 -6.40 8.35
CA SER A 196 7.21 -6.02 9.60
C SER A 196 7.61 -7.27 10.40
N LYS A 197 8.78 -7.20 11.04
CA LYS A 197 9.19 -8.20 12.03
C LYS A 197 8.65 -7.80 13.40
N PHE A 198 8.16 -8.78 14.13
CA PHE A 198 7.79 -8.60 15.53
C PHE A 198 8.54 -9.61 16.42
N LYS A 199 8.75 -9.25 17.66
CA LYS A 199 9.32 -10.16 18.68
C LYS A 199 8.21 -10.49 19.67
N SER A 200 7.95 -11.76 19.91
CA SER A 200 7.15 -12.19 21.05
C SER A 200 8.01 -11.99 22.31
N SER A 201 7.54 -11.18 23.25
CA SER A 201 8.05 -11.22 24.60
C SER A 201 7.58 -12.53 25.23
N SER A 202 8.48 -13.53 25.30
CA SER A 202 8.31 -14.76 26.06
C SER A 202 8.38 -14.47 27.56
#